data_9941a7c593f3ea0ecf406c133afde4b5
#
_entry.id   9941a7c593f3ea0ecf406c133afde4b5
#
_cell.length_a   1.000
_cell.length_b   1.000
_cell.length_c   1.000
_cell.angle_alpha   90.00
_cell.angle_beta   90.00
_cell.angle_gamma   90.00
#
_symmetry.space_group_name_H-M   'P 1'
#
loop_
_entity.id
_entity.type
_entity.pdbx_description
1 polymer ?
#
loop_
_entity_poly.entity_id
_entity_poly.type
_entity_poly.pdbx_seq_one_letter_code
_entity_poly.pdbx_strand_id
1 'polypeptide(L)'
;MRIYELVRVCVFGGAVAAASAAGTGIALAFDDKVFDDTGGVKAESNPWAVFQFGYSAYKNGHKDQAAEAYRYAAENGQIGATWKLARMYAAGDGVARDDYEAFKFFSEIAEQDVEPGSREESYVSDALVALGDYLKAGIPGTPVQADPIAAQEYYMRAAANYRNPSAQFEMGNMFLKGEGGVKASVRQAGRWFQLAAEKGHAGAQATLGNLLFQSGRVVRGLAMMTAALERASPADQPWIRGMQEEAFSLAAEADRRTAIALAQDILGKGNGQ
;
A
#
# COMPACT_ATOMS: atom_id res chain seq x y z
N MET A 1 -77.08 8.52 -15.25
CA MET A 1 -77.63 7.23 -15.74
C MET A 1 -76.50 6.24 -15.57
N ARG A 2 -76.53 5.49 -14.50
CA ARG A 2 -76.93 4.06 -14.39
C ARG A 2 -75.99 3.19 -15.22
N ILE A 3 -75.32 2.14 -14.82
CA ILE A 3 -75.57 1.07 -13.78
C ILE A 3 -74.33 0.20 -13.74
N TYR A 4 -73.80 -0.12 -12.58
CA TYR A 4 -73.46 -1.44 -11.96
C TYR A 4 -73.37 -2.64 -12.93
N GLU A 5 -72.43 -3.54 -12.75
CA GLU A 5 -72.27 -4.68 -11.81
C GLU A 5 -70.99 -5.45 -12.14
N LEU A 6 -70.19 -5.78 -11.21
CA LEU A 6 -70.12 -6.98 -10.33
C LEU A 6 -69.51 -8.24 -10.97
N VAL A 7 -68.33 -8.56 -10.46
CA VAL A 7 -67.86 -9.85 -9.89
C VAL A 7 -67.61 -11.07 -10.81
N ARG A 8 -66.39 -11.53 -10.84
CA ARG A 8 -66.05 -12.86 -10.24
C ARG A 8 -64.56 -13.14 -10.24
N VAL A 9 -64.10 -13.48 -9.05
CA VAL A 9 -62.86 -14.12 -8.68
C VAL A 9 -62.62 -15.41 -9.48
N CYS A 10 -61.42 -15.56 -10.06
CA CYS A 10 -60.82 -16.88 -10.29
C CYS A 10 -59.37 -16.83 -9.82
N VAL A 11 -59.15 -17.50 -8.70
CA VAL A 11 -57.83 -17.88 -8.21
C VAL A 11 -57.29 -18.98 -9.13
N PHE A 12 -56.20 -18.71 -9.82
CA PHE A 12 -55.31 -19.74 -10.33
C PHE A 12 -53.89 -19.42 -9.89
N GLY A 13 -53.39 -20.28 -9.04
CA GLY A 13 -52.00 -20.27 -8.60
C GLY A 13 -51.05 -20.51 -9.78
N GLY A 14 -50.23 -19.55 -10.04
CA GLY A 14 -49.06 -19.66 -10.88
C GLY A 14 -47.85 -19.59 -9.96
N ALA A 15 -47.21 -20.74 -9.75
CA ALA A 15 -45.94 -20.83 -9.06
C ALA A 15 -44.89 -20.04 -9.86
N VAL A 16 -44.52 -18.88 -9.35
CA VAL A 16 -43.31 -18.20 -9.83
C VAL A 16 -42.13 -18.97 -9.26
N ALA A 17 -41.51 -19.78 -10.10
CA ALA A 17 -40.21 -20.37 -9.82
C ALA A 17 -39.20 -19.21 -9.72
N ALA A 18 -38.89 -18.83 -8.50
CA ALA A 18 -37.74 -17.98 -8.23
C ALA A 18 -36.48 -18.78 -8.59
N ALA A 19 -35.86 -18.43 -9.72
CA ALA A 19 -34.50 -18.84 -10.00
C ALA A 19 -33.58 -18.17 -8.98
N SER A 20 -33.32 -18.85 -7.87
CA SER A 20 -32.35 -18.48 -6.89
C SER A 20 -30.98 -18.55 -7.55
N ALA A 21 -30.36 -17.39 -7.72
CA ALA A 21 -28.96 -17.25 -8.10
C ALA A 21 -28.10 -18.05 -7.10
N ALA A 22 -27.49 -19.12 -7.57
CA ALA A 22 -26.58 -19.96 -6.81
C ALA A 22 -25.23 -19.23 -6.61
N GLY A 23 -25.25 -18.11 -5.92
CA GLY A 23 -24.06 -17.31 -5.58
C GLY A 23 -24.05 -16.81 -4.14
N THR A 24 -25.20 -16.80 -3.47
CA THR A 24 -25.32 -16.22 -2.12
C THR A 24 -25.18 -17.23 -0.98
N GLY A 25 -25.25 -18.54 -1.26
CA GLY A 25 -25.28 -19.55 -0.20
C GLY A 25 -23.97 -19.78 0.54
N ILE A 26 -22.82 -19.49 -0.09
CA ILE A 26 -21.52 -19.71 0.55
C ILE A 26 -21.19 -18.55 1.49
N ALA A 27 -21.51 -17.32 1.13
CA ALA A 27 -21.27 -16.15 1.96
C ALA A 27 -22.14 -16.17 3.23
N LEU A 28 -23.43 -16.49 3.11
CA LEU A 28 -24.34 -16.59 4.25
C LEU A 28 -23.97 -17.72 5.20
N ALA A 29 -23.56 -18.89 4.67
CA ALA A 29 -23.13 -20.02 5.51
C ALA A 29 -21.79 -19.77 6.24
N PHE A 30 -20.99 -18.83 5.76
CA PHE A 30 -19.76 -18.42 6.41
C PHE A 30 -20.03 -17.38 7.51
N ASP A 31 -20.99 -16.52 7.29
CA ASP A 31 -21.43 -15.45 8.20
C ASP A 31 -21.98 -16.03 9.51
N ASP A 32 -22.92 -16.99 9.43
CA ASP A 32 -23.48 -17.68 10.58
C ASP A 32 -22.48 -18.47 11.43
N LYS A 33 -21.28 -18.75 10.89
CA LYS A 33 -20.23 -19.46 11.63
C LYS A 33 -19.28 -18.54 12.37
N VAL A 34 -19.11 -17.33 11.90
CA VAL A 34 -18.10 -16.37 12.37
C VAL A 34 -18.73 -15.28 13.24
N PHE A 35 -19.92 -14.82 12.87
CA PHE A 35 -20.63 -13.76 13.61
C PHE A 35 -21.75 -14.33 14.47
N ASP A 36 -21.99 -13.68 15.60
CA ASP A 36 -23.17 -13.90 16.42
C ASP A 36 -24.35 -13.01 15.97
N ASP A 37 -25.51 -13.19 16.60
CA ASP A 37 -26.73 -12.45 16.28
C ASP A 37 -26.62 -10.93 16.55
N THR A 38 -25.57 -10.48 17.23
CA THR A 38 -25.28 -9.07 17.51
C THR A 38 -24.32 -8.45 16.50
N GLY A 39 -23.80 -9.24 15.56
CA GLY A 39 -22.82 -8.81 14.54
C GLY A 39 -21.38 -8.84 15.05
N GLY A 40 -21.13 -9.36 16.26
CA GLY A 40 -19.79 -9.59 16.80
C GLY A 40 -19.21 -10.93 16.36
N VAL A 41 -17.88 -11.05 16.35
CA VAL A 41 -17.21 -12.34 16.09
C VAL A 41 -17.38 -13.26 17.28
N LYS A 42 -17.79 -14.52 17.03
CA LYS A 42 -17.95 -15.53 18.08
C LYS A 42 -16.63 -15.79 18.80
N ALA A 43 -16.64 -15.74 20.13
CA ALA A 43 -15.46 -15.80 20.98
C ALA A 43 -14.57 -17.06 20.82
N GLU A 44 -15.14 -18.16 20.30
CA GLU A 44 -14.42 -19.43 20.08
C GLU A 44 -14.05 -19.66 18.61
N SER A 45 -14.13 -18.63 17.76
CA SER A 45 -13.83 -18.75 16.35
C SER A 45 -12.31 -18.93 16.12
N ASN A 46 -11.93 -19.77 15.16
CA ASN A 46 -10.52 -19.94 14.77
C ASN A 46 -9.98 -18.62 14.16
N PRO A 47 -8.93 -18.01 14.73
CA PRO A 47 -8.43 -16.70 14.30
C PRO A 47 -8.05 -16.64 12.83
N TRP A 48 -7.47 -17.72 12.29
CA TRP A 48 -7.14 -17.81 10.87
C TRP A 48 -8.38 -17.84 9.97
N ALA A 49 -9.41 -18.59 10.37
CA ALA A 49 -10.66 -18.62 9.61
C ALA A 49 -11.36 -17.25 9.62
N VAL A 50 -11.32 -16.55 10.77
CA VAL A 50 -11.84 -15.18 10.90
C VAL A 50 -11.04 -14.20 10.04
N PHE A 51 -9.72 -14.31 10.01
CA PHE A 51 -8.89 -13.51 9.11
C PHE A 51 -9.25 -13.72 7.63
N GLN A 52 -9.43 -14.97 7.20
CA GLN A 52 -9.85 -15.28 5.83
C GLN A 52 -11.25 -14.73 5.52
N PHE A 53 -12.18 -14.83 6.47
CA PHE A 53 -13.48 -14.18 6.35
C PHE A 53 -13.34 -12.67 6.18
N GLY A 54 -12.57 -12.00 7.02
CA GLY A 54 -12.29 -10.57 6.92
C GLY A 54 -11.75 -10.17 5.54
N TYR A 55 -10.85 -10.98 4.96
CA TYR A 55 -10.34 -10.75 3.61
C TYR A 55 -11.43 -10.88 2.54
N SER A 56 -12.31 -11.88 2.67
CA SER A 56 -13.44 -12.06 1.75
C SER A 56 -14.45 -10.92 1.88
N ALA A 57 -14.81 -10.53 3.10
CA ALA A 57 -15.71 -9.42 3.37
C ALA A 57 -15.17 -8.12 2.79
N TYR A 58 -13.87 -7.84 2.99
CA TYR A 58 -13.21 -6.67 2.43
C TYR A 58 -13.29 -6.61 0.90
N LYS A 59 -13.01 -7.73 0.22
CA LYS A 59 -13.10 -7.83 -1.24
C LYS A 59 -14.52 -7.63 -1.78
N ASN A 60 -15.52 -8.04 -1.00
CA ASN A 60 -16.93 -7.90 -1.36
C ASN A 60 -17.53 -6.53 -0.97
N GLY A 61 -16.72 -5.62 -0.41
CA GLY A 61 -17.12 -4.26 -0.04
C GLY A 61 -17.73 -4.14 1.35
N HIS A 62 -17.85 -5.23 2.12
CA HIS A 62 -18.32 -5.25 3.51
C HIS A 62 -17.16 -4.90 4.46
N LYS A 63 -16.70 -3.66 4.38
CA LYS A 63 -15.46 -3.23 5.03
C LYS A 63 -15.58 -3.09 6.55
N ASP A 64 -16.76 -2.76 7.04
CA ASP A 64 -17.13 -2.76 8.47
C ASP A 64 -16.98 -4.14 9.09
N GLN A 65 -17.59 -5.17 8.47
CA GLN A 65 -17.45 -6.56 8.90
C GLN A 65 -16.00 -7.04 8.79
N ALA A 66 -15.28 -6.61 7.74
CA ALA A 66 -13.87 -6.93 7.60
C ALA A 66 -13.04 -6.35 8.75
N ALA A 67 -13.32 -5.10 9.18
CA ALA A 67 -12.62 -4.46 10.29
C ALA A 67 -12.84 -5.22 11.60
N GLU A 68 -14.08 -5.64 11.89
CA GLU A 68 -14.40 -6.46 13.08
C GLU A 68 -13.68 -7.82 13.05
N ALA A 69 -13.71 -8.50 11.89
CA ALA A 69 -13.01 -9.77 11.73
C ALA A 69 -11.50 -9.63 11.90
N TYR A 70 -10.91 -8.56 11.34
CA TYR A 70 -9.48 -8.29 11.50
C TYR A 70 -9.13 -7.92 12.94
N ARG A 71 -9.99 -7.18 13.67
CA ARG A 71 -9.77 -6.86 15.08
C ARG A 71 -9.69 -8.12 15.92
N TYR A 72 -10.68 -9.01 15.80
CA TYR A 72 -10.66 -10.29 16.48
C TYR A 72 -9.41 -11.12 16.14
N ALA A 73 -9.08 -11.23 14.86
CA ALA A 73 -7.91 -12.01 14.43
C ALA A 73 -6.59 -11.39 14.94
N ALA A 74 -6.47 -10.06 14.97
CA ALA A 74 -5.31 -9.34 15.49
C ALA A 74 -5.13 -9.58 16.99
N GLU A 75 -6.21 -9.43 17.78
CA GLU A 75 -6.22 -9.73 19.22
C GLU A 75 -5.82 -11.18 19.55
N ASN A 76 -5.98 -12.08 18.59
CA ASN A 76 -5.57 -13.48 18.68
C ASN A 76 -4.24 -13.78 17.94
N GLY A 77 -3.40 -12.78 17.72
CA GLY A 77 -2.03 -12.91 17.27
C GLY A 77 -1.83 -13.11 15.77
N GLN A 78 -2.85 -12.82 14.95
CA GLN A 78 -2.71 -12.86 13.48
C GLN A 78 -2.07 -11.57 12.96
N ILE A 79 -0.75 -11.54 12.79
CA ILE A 79 0.02 -10.36 12.36
C ILE A 79 -0.49 -9.75 11.03
N GLY A 80 -0.96 -10.61 10.10
CA GLY A 80 -1.55 -10.15 8.85
C GLY A 80 -2.87 -9.40 9.05
N ALA A 81 -3.64 -9.72 10.09
CA ALA A 81 -4.86 -9.01 10.46
C ALA A 81 -4.51 -7.66 11.11
N THR A 82 -3.54 -7.63 12.02
CA THR A 82 -3.00 -6.38 12.60
C THR A 82 -2.54 -5.43 11.49
N TRP A 83 -1.81 -5.94 10.50
CA TRP A 83 -1.36 -5.14 9.35
C TRP A 83 -2.52 -4.60 8.50
N LYS A 84 -3.54 -5.43 8.23
CA LYS A 84 -4.73 -4.98 7.50
C LYS A 84 -5.46 -3.88 8.25
N LEU A 85 -5.66 -4.06 9.55
CA LEU A 85 -6.34 -3.09 10.41
C LEU A 85 -5.57 -1.77 10.49
N ALA A 86 -4.26 -1.82 10.68
CA ALA A 86 -3.38 -0.64 10.65
C ALA A 86 -3.57 0.17 9.35
N ARG A 87 -3.59 -0.50 8.21
CA ARG A 87 -3.81 0.15 6.92
C ARG A 87 -5.22 0.71 6.74
N MET A 88 -6.22 0.04 7.28
CA MET A 88 -7.61 0.54 7.26
C MET A 88 -7.73 1.84 8.05
N TYR A 89 -7.13 1.91 9.24
CA TYR A 89 -7.10 3.14 10.05
C TYR A 89 -6.29 4.26 9.38
N ALA A 90 -5.13 3.96 8.82
CA ALA A 90 -4.30 4.93 8.11
C ALA A 90 -5.01 5.54 6.88
N ALA A 91 -5.82 4.76 6.18
CA ALA A 91 -6.52 5.19 4.97
C ALA A 91 -7.93 5.71 5.23
N GLY A 92 -8.54 5.42 6.40
CA GLY A 92 -9.96 5.64 6.63
C GLY A 92 -10.84 4.71 5.79
N ASP A 93 -10.39 3.47 5.57
CA ASP A 93 -11.01 2.53 4.67
C ASP A 93 -11.85 1.48 5.41
N GLY A 94 -13.15 1.75 5.53
CA GLY A 94 -14.11 0.93 6.29
C GLY A 94 -14.16 1.24 7.80
N VAL A 95 -13.24 2.07 8.27
CA VAL A 95 -13.20 2.66 9.61
C VAL A 95 -12.91 4.16 9.49
N ALA A 96 -13.23 4.94 10.51
CA ALA A 96 -12.79 6.33 10.56
C ALA A 96 -11.26 6.39 10.55
N ARG A 97 -10.69 7.30 9.75
CA ARG A 97 -9.24 7.49 9.72
C ARG A 97 -8.73 7.87 11.11
N ASP A 98 -7.74 7.15 11.58
CA ASP A 98 -7.05 7.42 12.83
C ASP A 98 -5.57 7.04 12.68
N ASP A 99 -4.74 8.04 12.41
CA ASP A 99 -3.30 7.84 12.22
C ASP A 99 -2.60 7.37 13.51
N TYR A 100 -3.14 7.70 14.70
CA TYR A 100 -2.57 7.25 15.96
C TYR A 100 -2.90 5.78 16.27
N GLU A 101 -4.12 5.34 15.98
CA GLU A 101 -4.46 3.90 16.02
C GLU A 101 -3.62 3.12 15.02
N ALA A 102 -3.48 3.61 13.78
CA ALA A 102 -2.60 2.99 12.80
C ALA A 102 -1.15 2.87 13.29
N PHE A 103 -0.61 3.94 13.90
CA PHE A 103 0.73 3.96 14.49
C PHE A 103 0.89 2.88 15.58
N LYS A 104 -0.09 2.72 16.46
CA LYS A 104 -0.04 1.69 17.51
C LYS A 104 0.01 0.27 16.93
N PHE A 105 -0.86 -0.03 15.95
CA PHE A 105 -0.84 -1.33 15.29
C PHE A 105 0.47 -1.58 14.52
N PHE A 106 1.01 -0.58 13.82
CA PHE A 106 2.31 -0.73 13.18
C PHE A 106 3.44 -0.93 14.20
N SER A 107 3.38 -0.29 15.37
CA SER A 107 4.35 -0.49 16.44
C SER A 107 4.32 -1.93 16.98
N GLU A 108 3.12 -2.47 17.19
CA GLU A 108 2.95 -3.87 17.59
C GLU A 108 3.56 -4.85 16.58
N ILE A 109 3.36 -4.61 15.26
CA ILE A 109 3.94 -5.44 14.22
C ILE A 109 5.47 -5.33 14.19
N ALA A 110 6.02 -4.11 14.36
CA ALA A 110 7.47 -3.88 14.30
C ALA A 110 8.26 -4.52 15.44
N GLU A 111 7.57 -4.87 16.56
CA GLU A 111 8.14 -5.58 17.71
C GLU A 111 8.10 -7.10 17.56
N GLN A 112 7.41 -7.63 16.54
CA GLN A 112 7.34 -9.07 16.33
C GLN A 112 8.68 -9.63 15.87
N ASP A 113 9.07 -10.75 16.49
CA ASP A 113 10.18 -11.56 16.02
C ASP A 113 9.64 -12.58 14.99
N VAL A 114 10.03 -12.41 13.75
CA VAL A 114 9.54 -13.23 12.63
C VAL A 114 10.66 -14.02 11.99
N GLU A 115 10.34 -15.24 11.55
CA GLU A 115 11.33 -16.09 10.89
C GLU A 115 11.80 -15.49 9.55
N PRO A 116 13.11 -15.47 9.27
CA PRO A 116 13.65 -15.01 8.00
C PRO A 116 13.05 -15.76 6.80
N GLY A 117 12.60 -15.04 5.80
CA GLY A 117 11.97 -15.60 4.61
C GLY A 117 10.50 -15.97 4.80
N SER A 118 9.93 -15.73 5.97
CA SER A 118 8.51 -15.94 6.21
C SER A 118 7.66 -14.87 5.51
N ARG A 119 6.37 -15.15 5.38
CA ARG A 119 5.42 -14.19 4.80
C ARG A 119 5.25 -12.96 5.69
N GLU A 120 5.44 -13.14 6.99
CA GLU A 120 5.32 -12.13 8.03
C GLU A 120 6.41 -11.05 7.93
N GLU A 121 7.59 -11.37 7.38
CA GLU A 121 8.65 -10.37 7.13
C GLU A 121 8.14 -9.17 6.33
N SER A 122 7.26 -9.39 5.37
CA SER A 122 6.70 -8.29 4.57
C SER A 122 5.86 -7.33 5.42
N TYR A 123 5.10 -7.84 6.39
CA TYR A 123 4.30 -7.02 7.29
C TYR A 123 5.18 -6.21 8.24
N VAL A 124 6.23 -6.83 8.79
CA VAL A 124 7.20 -6.12 9.64
C VAL A 124 7.93 -5.04 8.85
N SER A 125 8.37 -5.37 7.65
CA SER A 125 9.05 -4.43 6.76
C SER A 125 8.18 -3.22 6.41
N ASP A 126 6.90 -3.44 6.07
CA ASP A 126 5.95 -2.37 5.76
C ASP A 126 5.62 -1.53 7.01
N ALA A 127 5.49 -2.17 8.18
CA ALA A 127 5.24 -1.49 9.44
C ALA A 127 6.40 -0.55 9.81
N LEU A 128 7.64 -0.99 9.64
CA LEU A 128 8.82 -0.15 9.87
C LEU A 128 8.85 1.09 8.97
N VAL A 129 8.44 0.96 7.69
CA VAL A 129 8.33 2.11 6.79
C VAL A 129 7.23 3.06 7.27
N ALA A 130 6.05 2.55 7.59
CA ALA A 130 4.94 3.37 8.08
C ALA A 130 5.29 4.13 9.37
N LEU A 131 5.98 3.48 10.32
CA LEU A 131 6.47 4.13 11.54
C LEU A 131 7.48 5.23 11.23
N GLY A 132 8.39 4.99 10.29
CA GLY A 132 9.31 6.01 9.79
C GLY A 132 8.56 7.22 9.23
N ASP A 133 7.51 7.00 8.43
CA ASP A 133 6.70 8.06 7.85
C ASP A 133 5.98 8.89 8.91
N TYR A 134 5.36 8.22 9.90
CA TYR A 134 4.71 8.90 11.04
C TYR A 134 5.69 9.68 11.91
N LEU A 135 6.85 9.13 12.21
CA LEU A 135 7.87 9.81 13.02
C LEU A 135 8.55 10.96 12.26
N LYS A 136 8.67 10.84 10.94
CA LYS A 136 9.19 11.93 10.11
C LYS A 136 8.28 13.17 10.13
N ALA A 137 6.97 12.96 10.14
CA ALA A 137 5.96 14.03 10.08
C ALA A 137 5.40 14.42 11.45
N GLY A 138 5.39 13.49 12.41
CA GLY A 138 4.56 13.57 13.62
C GLY A 138 3.08 13.32 13.32
N ILE A 139 2.29 13.07 14.37
CA ILE A 139 0.83 12.92 14.27
C ILE A 139 0.18 14.02 15.09
N PRO A 140 -0.46 15.03 14.47
CA PRO A 140 -1.02 16.18 15.18
C PRO A 140 -2.03 15.78 16.26
N GLY A 141 -1.96 16.40 17.43
CA GLY A 141 -2.88 16.16 18.56
C GLY A 141 -2.62 14.86 19.31
N THR A 142 -1.50 14.18 19.06
CA THR A 142 -1.10 12.94 19.72
C THR A 142 0.27 13.06 20.39
N PRO A 143 0.70 12.07 21.20
CA PRO A 143 2.06 12.02 21.76
C PRO A 143 3.16 11.82 20.71
N VAL A 144 2.82 11.42 19.48
CA VAL A 144 3.80 11.14 18.40
C VAL A 144 4.25 12.46 17.79
N GLN A 145 5.36 12.98 18.28
CA GLN A 145 6.00 14.19 17.75
C GLN A 145 6.91 13.83 16.57
N ALA A 146 7.18 14.83 15.72
CA ALA A 146 8.15 14.64 14.63
C ALA A 146 9.55 14.38 15.20
N ASP A 147 10.13 13.25 14.83
CA ASP A 147 11.48 12.83 15.21
C ASP A 147 12.17 12.20 13.99
N PRO A 148 12.83 13.00 13.15
CA PRO A 148 13.54 12.51 11.97
C PRO A 148 14.69 11.54 12.29
N ILE A 149 15.24 11.57 13.52
CA ILE A 149 16.31 10.63 13.92
C ILE A 149 15.70 9.25 14.17
N ALA A 150 14.63 9.16 14.94
CA ALA A 150 13.89 7.92 15.13
C ALA A 150 13.33 7.39 13.79
N ALA A 151 12.81 8.26 12.91
CA ALA A 151 12.37 7.88 11.58
C ALA A 151 13.49 7.21 10.77
N GLN A 152 14.71 7.77 10.84
CA GLN A 152 15.89 7.21 10.16
C GLN A 152 16.23 5.79 10.66
N GLU A 153 16.09 5.53 11.97
CA GLU A 153 16.34 4.21 12.53
C GLU A 153 15.36 3.16 11.98
N TYR A 154 14.08 3.49 11.91
CA TYR A 154 13.05 2.61 11.35
C TYR A 154 13.28 2.35 9.85
N TYR A 155 13.56 3.39 9.06
CA TYR A 155 13.89 3.22 7.65
C TYR A 155 15.17 2.40 7.46
N MET A 156 16.20 2.61 8.28
CA MET A 156 17.44 1.83 8.20
C MET A 156 17.17 0.36 8.50
N ARG A 157 16.37 0.02 9.51
CA ARG A 157 15.96 -1.37 9.81
C ARG A 157 15.26 -2.01 8.63
N ALA A 158 14.26 -1.32 8.03
CA ALA A 158 13.54 -1.83 6.87
C ALA A 158 14.44 -1.95 5.62
N ALA A 159 15.32 -0.98 5.39
CA ALA A 159 16.20 -0.96 4.23
C ALA A 159 17.33 -2.01 4.30
N ALA A 160 17.93 -2.19 5.48
CA ALA A 160 19.09 -3.07 5.67
C ALA A 160 18.67 -4.54 5.88
N ASN A 161 17.72 -4.81 6.77
CA ASN A 161 17.35 -6.17 7.15
C ASN A 161 16.38 -6.79 6.14
N TYR A 162 15.39 -6.00 5.68
CA TYR A 162 14.35 -6.48 4.78
C TYR A 162 14.53 -6.03 3.33
N ARG A 163 15.53 -5.19 3.07
CA ARG A 163 15.80 -4.65 1.74
C ARG A 163 14.58 -3.95 1.12
N ASN A 164 13.72 -3.34 1.95
CA ASN A 164 12.50 -2.68 1.50
C ASN A 164 12.81 -1.51 0.57
N PRO A 165 12.25 -1.47 -0.66
CA PRO A 165 12.60 -0.44 -1.64
C PRO A 165 12.10 0.96 -1.26
N SER A 166 10.97 1.08 -0.55
CA SER A 166 10.48 2.37 -0.05
C SER A 166 11.39 2.92 1.05
N ALA A 167 11.81 2.07 1.98
CA ALA A 167 12.78 2.46 3.01
C ALA A 167 14.14 2.85 2.40
N GLN A 168 14.62 2.11 1.39
CA GLN A 168 15.83 2.47 0.66
C GLN A 168 15.70 3.81 -0.05
N PHE A 169 14.53 4.13 -0.61
CA PHE A 169 14.24 5.43 -1.19
C PHE A 169 14.27 6.54 -0.13
N GLU A 170 13.63 6.35 1.02
CA GLU A 170 13.65 7.33 2.11
C GLU A 170 15.06 7.53 2.69
N MET A 171 15.86 6.48 2.83
CA MET A 171 17.27 6.61 3.19
C MET A 171 18.05 7.44 2.16
N GLY A 172 17.77 7.24 0.87
CA GLY A 172 18.33 8.07 -0.20
C GLY A 172 17.95 9.54 -0.04
N ASN A 173 16.71 9.85 0.25
CA ASN A 173 16.21 11.21 0.49
C ASN A 173 16.90 11.86 1.71
N MET A 174 17.04 11.12 2.81
CA MET A 174 17.71 11.60 4.02
C MET A 174 19.19 11.94 3.75
N PHE A 175 19.92 11.09 3.03
CA PHE A 175 21.29 11.38 2.64
C PHE A 175 21.38 12.53 1.62
N LEU A 176 20.39 12.70 0.77
CA LEU A 176 20.39 13.82 -0.18
C LEU A 176 20.25 15.17 0.52
N LYS A 177 19.41 15.23 1.55
CA LYS A 177 19.09 16.45 2.30
C LYS A 177 19.95 16.67 3.54
N GLY A 178 20.54 15.61 4.12
CA GLY A 178 21.22 15.66 5.42
C GLY A 178 20.23 15.68 6.58
N GLU A 179 19.15 14.93 6.49
CA GLU A 179 18.11 14.80 7.52
C GLU A 179 18.32 13.54 8.38
N GLY A 180 17.64 13.47 9.54
CA GLY A 180 17.67 12.26 10.38
C GLY A 180 19.03 11.95 10.99
N GLY A 181 19.83 12.97 11.28
CA GLY A 181 21.16 12.81 11.88
C GLY A 181 22.27 12.36 10.90
N VAL A 182 21.96 12.14 9.63
CA VAL A 182 22.97 11.80 8.62
C VAL A 182 23.54 13.05 7.95
N LYS A 183 24.81 12.97 7.54
CA LYS A 183 25.44 14.04 6.75
C LYS A 183 24.98 13.98 5.30
N ALA A 184 24.65 15.14 4.71
CA ALA A 184 24.32 15.22 3.28
C ALA A 184 25.43 14.60 2.42
N SER A 185 25.04 13.70 1.50
CA SER A 185 25.95 13.01 0.62
C SER A 185 25.23 12.48 -0.62
N VAL A 186 25.35 13.18 -1.73
CA VAL A 186 24.82 12.77 -3.04
C VAL A 186 25.30 11.36 -3.42
N ARG A 187 26.54 11.01 -3.10
CA ARG A 187 27.09 9.69 -3.39
C ARG A 187 26.39 8.58 -2.60
N GLN A 188 26.11 8.79 -1.31
CA GLN A 188 25.38 7.81 -0.51
C GLN A 188 23.90 7.76 -0.91
N ALA A 189 23.28 8.91 -1.15
CA ALA A 189 21.92 8.98 -1.69
C ALA A 189 21.80 8.19 -2.99
N GLY A 190 22.72 8.39 -3.94
CA GLY A 190 22.72 7.66 -5.21
C GLY A 190 22.82 6.14 -5.05
N ARG A 191 23.57 5.63 -4.05
CA ARG A 191 23.64 4.20 -3.76
C ARG A 191 22.30 3.64 -3.25
N TRP A 192 21.66 4.37 -2.33
CA TRP A 192 20.36 3.96 -1.80
C TRP A 192 19.27 4.01 -2.88
N PHE A 193 19.23 5.05 -3.69
CA PHE A 193 18.31 5.12 -4.83
C PHE A 193 18.56 4.02 -5.85
N GLN A 194 19.81 3.64 -6.09
CA GLN A 194 20.11 2.51 -6.98
C GLN A 194 19.54 1.20 -6.45
N LEU A 195 19.73 0.88 -5.16
CA LEU A 195 19.18 -0.32 -4.54
C LEU A 195 17.64 -0.37 -4.64
N ALA A 196 16.98 0.76 -4.41
CA ALA A 196 15.53 0.84 -4.53
C ALA A 196 15.07 0.72 -5.99
N ALA A 197 15.77 1.37 -6.93
CA ALA A 197 15.45 1.33 -8.36
C ALA A 197 15.63 -0.07 -8.97
N GLU A 198 16.64 -0.84 -8.54
CA GLU A 198 16.86 -2.24 -8.94
C GLU A 198 15.69 -3.14 -8.53
N LYS A 199 14.92 -2.75 -7.51
CA LYS A 199 13.69 -3.42 -7.07
C LYS A 199 12.41 -2.81 -7.65
N GLY A 200 12.55 -1.94 -8.65
CA GLY A 200 11.41 -1.37 -9.36
C GLY A 200 10.78 -0.14 -8.71
N HIS A 201 11.41 0.48 -7.69
CA HIS A 201 10.88 1.69 -7.08
C HIS A 201 10.98 2.88 -8.04
N ALA A 202 9.86 3.29 -8.62
CA ALA A 202 9.82 4.31 -9.68
C ALA A 202 10.38 5.66 -9.21
N GLY A 203 10.02 6.12 -8.01
CA GLY A 203 10.55 7.36 -7.45
C GLY A 203 12.06 7.35 -7.29
N ALA A 204 12.64 6.25 -6.84
CA ALA A 204 14.08 6.10 -6.72
C ALA A 204 14.78 6.11 -8.09
N GLN A 205 14.18 5.42 -9.08
CA GLN A 205 14.68 5.41 -10.45
C GLN A 205 14.66 6.81 -11.08
N ALA A 206 13.58 7.57 -10.85
CA ALA A 206 13.47 8.96 -11.34
C ALA A 206 14.50 9.87 -10.68
N THR A 207 14.62 9.82 -9.35
CA THR A 207 15.56 10.67 -8.60
C THR A 207 17.01 10.34 -8.95
N LEU A 208 17.35 9.06 -9.07
CA LEU A 208 18.67 8.64 -9.56
C LEU A 208 18.94 9.13 -10.98
N GLY A 209 17.92 9.05 -11.86
CA GLY A 209 17.97 9.59 -13.21
C GLY A 209 18.27 11.08 -13.22
N ASN A 210 17.64 11.85 -12.36
CA ASN A 210 17.90 13.29 -12.22
C ASN A 210 19.32 13.60 -11.72
N LEU A 211 19.80 12.85 -10.74
CA LEU A 211 21.18 12.99 -10.27
C LEU A 211 22.21 12.68 -11.37
N LEU A 212 21.93 11.68 -12.20
CA LEU A 212 22.76 11.37 -13.38
C LEU A 212 22.72 12.49 -14.41
N PHE A 213 21.54 13.02 -14.71
CA PHE A 213 21.39 14.17 -15.61
C PHE A 213 22.19 15.38 -15.13
N GLN A 214 22.05 15.76 -13.86
CA GLN A 214 22.79 16.87 -13.25
C GLN A 214 24.31 16.66 -13.25
N SER A 215 24.77 15.40 -13.21
CA SER A 215 26.18 15.03 -13.30
C SER A 215 26.74 15.00 -14.73
N GLY A 216 25.95 15.42 -15.75
CA GLY A 216 26.32 15.40 -17.15
C GLY A 216 26.08 14.09 -17.90
N ARG A 217 25.51 13.06 -17.23
CA ARG A 217 25.12 11.79 -17.89
C ARG A 217 23.71 11.91 -18.47
N VAL A 218 23.55 12.87 -19.39
CA VAL A 218 22.26 13.35 -19.90
C VAL A 218 21.37 12.21 -20.40
N VAL A 219 21.85 11.46 -21.38
CA VAL A 219 21.06 10.39 -22.04
C VAL A 219 20.57 9.35 -21.04
N ARG A 220 21.46 8.88 -20.15
CA ARG A 220 21.10 7.86 -19.16
C ARG A 220 20.11 8.41 -18.12
N GLY A 221 20.33 9.66 -17.68
CA GLY A 221 19.43 10.34 -16.74
C GLY A 221 18.02 10.46 -17.28
N LEU A 222 17.89 11.00 -18.49
CA LEU A 222 16.60 11.14 -19.17
C LEU A 222 15.91 9.78 -19.40
N ALA A 223 16.66 8.77 -19.83
CA ALA A 223 16.10 7.42 -20.04
C ALA A 223 15.55 6.81 -18.76
N MET A 224 16.27 6.97 -17.64
CA MET A 224 15.81 6.46 -16.34
C MET A 224 14.56 7.19 -15.84
N MET A 225 14.47 8.51 -16.00
CA MET A 225 13.27 9.28 -15.63
C MET A 225 12.07 8.89 -16.50
N THR A 226 12.27 8.70 -17.82
CA THR A 226 11.23 8.26 -18.75
C THR A 226 10.71 6.87 -18.37
N ALA A 227 11.60 5.91 -18.14
CA ALA A 227 11.19 4.56 -17.74
C ALA A 227 10.53 4.54 -16.35
N ALA A 228 10.94 5.41 -15.44
CA ALA A 228 10.31 5.56 -14.12
C ALA A 228 8.87 6.08 -14.24
N LEU A 229 8.63 7.05 -15.11
CA LEU A 229 7.29 7.63 -15.32
C LEU A 229 6.28 6.59 -15.80
N GLU A 230 6.69 5.67 -16.67
CA GLU A 230 5.83 4.59 -17.18
C GLU A 230 5.44 3.56 -16.10
N ARG A 231 6.27 3.43 -15.04
CA ARG A 231 6.05 2.49 -13.93
C ARG A 231 5.47 3.16 -12.68
N ALA A 232 5.38 4.47 -12.69
CA ALA A 232 4.99 5.25 -11.52
C ALA A 232 3.53 5.03 -11.15
N SER A 233 3.27 5.01 -9.84
CA SER A 233 1.91 5.04 -9.31
C SER A 233 1.21 6.35 -9.71
N PRO A 234 -0.13 6.38 -9.75
CA PRO A 234 -0.86 7.63 -10.01
C PRO A 234 -0.48 8.79 -9.09
N ALA A 235 -0.06 8.49 -7.86
CA ALA A 235 0.39 9.49 -6.88
C ALA A 235 1.79 10.05 -7.23
N ASP A 236 2.65 9.23 -7.82
CA ASP A 236 4.03 9.62 -8.14
C ASP A 236 4.17 10.25 -9.53
N GLN A 237 3.28 9.93 -10.45
CA GLN A 237 3.36 10.42 -11.83
C GLN A 237 3.51 11.94 -11.95
N PRO A 238 2.76 12.79 -11.20
CA PRO A 238 2.85 14.24 -11.39
C PRO A 238 4.25 14.81 -11.13
N TRP A 239 4.89 14.42 -10.03
CA TRP A 239 6.19 14.96 -9.67
C TRP A 239 7.33 14.35 -10.52
N ILE A 240 7.22 13.05 -10.89
CA ILE A 240 8.19 12.40 -11.79
C ILE A 240 8.10 13.04 -13.19
N ARG A 241 6.90 13.31 -13.68
CA ARG A 241 6.67 14.00 -14.96
C ARG A 241 7.27 15.39 -14.94
N GLY A 242 7.01 16.19 -13.92
CA GLY A 242 7.60 17.52 -13.79
C GLY A 242 9.12 17.50 -13.83
N MET A 243 9.75 16.59 -13.11
CA MET A 243 11.21 16.40 -13.12
C MET A 243 11.72 15.98 -14.50
N GLN A 244 11.04 15.07 -15.18
CA GLN A 244 11.41 14.62 -16.52
C GLN A 244 11.28 15.74 -17.55
N GLU A 245 10.15 16.46 -17.58
CA GLU A 245 9.90 17.56 -18.52
C GLU A 245 10.93 18.70 -18.37
N GLU A 246 11.27 19.06 -17.13
CA GLU A 246 12.32 20.02 -16.87
C GLU A 246 13.66 19.57 -17.48
N ALA A 247 14.09 18.35 -17.20
CA ALA A 247 15.33 17.81 -17.74
C ALA A 247 15.31 17.69 -19.27
N PHE A 248 14.17 17.30 -19.86
CA PHE A 248 14.01 17.26 -21.32
C PHE A 248 14.11 18.64 -21.95
N SER A 249 13.57 19.69 -21.31
CA SER A 249 13.66 21.06 -21.83
C SER A 249 15.08 21.58 -21.96
N LEU A 250 15.98 21.12 -21.07
CA LEU A 250 17.38 21.53 -21.00
C LEU A 250 18.30 20.68 -21.91
N ALA A 251 17.84 19.54 -22.39
CA ALA A 251 18.66 18.59 -23.13
C ALA A 251 18.66 18.88 -24.64
N ALA A 252 19.75 18.53 -25.33
CA ALA A 252 19.83 18.58 -26.78
C ALA A 252 18.86 17.54 -27.43
N GLU A 253 18.38 17.86 -28.62
CA GLU A 253 17.40 16.98 -29.32
C GLU A 253 17.96 15.57 -29.59
N ALA A 254 19.24 15.45 -29.94
CA ALA A 254 19.89 14.16 -30.16
C ALA A 254 19.92 13.30 -28.90
N ASP A 255 20.19 13.91 -27.74
CA ASP A 255 20.19 13.24 -26.43
C ASP A 255 18.79 12.77 -26.05
N ARG A 256 17.77 13.60 -26.30
CA ARG A 256 16.36 13.25 -26.05
C ARG A 256 15.92 12.02 -26.85
N ARG A 257 16.22 11.98 -28.16
CA ARG A 257 15.89 10.83 -29.01
C ARG A 257 16.59 9.54 -28.55
N THR A 258 17.88 9.66 -28.21
CA THR A 258 18.66 8.52 -27.73
C THR A 258 18.14 8.03 -26.38
N ALA A 259 17.74 8.96 -25.49
CA ALA A 259 17.19 8.63 -24.19
C ALA A 259 15.85 7.90 -24.28
N ILE A 260 14.98 8.29 -25.22
CA ILE A 260 13.69 7.62 -25.44
C ILE A 260 13.92 6.16 -25.88
N ALA A 261 14.83 5.92 -26.82
CA ALA A 261 15.18 4.57 -27.26
C ALA A 261 15.75 3.72 -26.10
N LEU A 262 16.66 4.31 -25.31
CA LEU A 262 17.25 3.63 -24.14
C LEU A 262 16.19 3.36 -23.04
N ALA A 263 15.20 4.22 -22.87
CA ALA A 263 14.12 3.98 -21.92
C ALA A 263 13.28 2.74 -22.28
N GLN A 264 13.04 2.51 -23.57
CA GLN A 264 12.36 1.32 -24.04
C GLN A 264 13.17 0.04 -23.73
N ASP A 265 14.49 0.07 -23.87
CA ASP A 265 15.36 -1.04 -23.49
C ASP A 265 15.31 -1.32 -21.97
N ILE A 266 15.27 -0.26 -21.15
CA ILE A 266 15.13 -0.39 -19.70
C ILE A 266 13.79 -1.02 -19.33
N LEU A 267 12.71 -0.63 -19.99
CA LEU A 267 11.38 -1.18 -19.77
C LEU A 267 11.29 -2.64 -20.21
N GLY A 268 11.85 -2.98 -21.37
CA GLY A 268 11.86 -4.33 -21.91
C GLY A 268 12.62 -5.32 -21.04
N LYS A 269 13.74 -4.95 -20.47
CA LYS A 269 14.54 -5.79 -19.55
C LYS A 269 13.85 -6.04 -18.20
N GLY A 270 12.98 -5.15 -17.77
CA GLY A 270 12.22 -5.31 -16.52
C GLY A 270 11.03 -6.26 -16.60
N ASN A 271 10.59 -6.64 -17.80
CA ASN A 271 9.45 -7.53 -18.02
C ASN A 271 9.85 -9.02 -18.16
N GLY A 272 11.13 -9.33 -17.99
CA GLY A 272 11.69 -10.68 -18.18
C GLY A 272 12.26 -11.32 -16.90
N GLN A 273 11.94 -10.79 -15.72
CA GLN A 273 12.36 -11.38 -14.43
C GLN A 273 11.18 -11.79 -13.57
#